data_054ab8c7a97fa8f8d75ea954494d5d7d
#
_entry.id   054ab8c7a97fa8f8d75ea954494d5d7d
#
_cell.length_a   1.000
_cell.length_b   1.000
_cell.length_c   1.000
_cell.angle_alpha   90.00
_cell.angle_beta   90.00
_cell.angle_gamma   90.00
#
_symmetry.space_group_name_H-M   'P 1'
#
loop_
_entity.id
_entity.type
_entity.pdbx_description
1 polymer ?
#
loop_
_entity_poly.entity_id
_entity_poly.type
_entity_poly.pdbx_seq_one_letter_code
_entity_poly.pdbx_strand_id
1 'polypeptide(L)'
;MLSGATGAGSGRRRCNATDQTGSLAPVPRLSEVIAALETLWPAERAESWDAVGTVAGDPDQEVTRVLFAVDPVQEIIDEAVKLGADLLVTHHPLYLRGTTTVAATHFKGRVVHTLIKNDIALHVAHTNADTADPGVSDALAGALDLRVTGPLVPDPTDPEGRRGLGRLCALDHPVTVREFAARAAERLPATAQGIRVAGDPEALVRTVAVSGGSRXXXXXXXXSGDSLFDHVRAAGVDAFLTADLRHHPVSEARANSPLALLDAAHWATEWPWCELAASQLDEISDRHGWDLRVHVSKTVTDPWTAHAASPPSDPLGAPN
;
A
#
# COMPACT_ATOMS: atom_id res chain seq x y z
N MET A 1 -25.74 -27.25 48.45
CA MET A 1 -26.35 -27.50 47.10
C MET A 1 -25.66 -26.57 46.12
N LEU A 2 -24.78 -27.13 45.31
CA LEU A 2 -24.00 -26.37 44.34
C LEU A 2 -24.64 -26.50 42.97
N SER A 3 -25.09 -25.37 42.42
CA SER A 3 -25.63 -25.31 41.07
C SER A 3 -24.49 -24.98 40.09
N GLY A 4 -24.19 -25.91 39.20
CA GLY A 4 -23.16 -25.69 38.19
C GLY A 4 -23.70 -24.87 37.00
N ALA A 5 -22.99 -23.83 36.65
CA ALA A 5 -23.26 -23.07 35.43
C ALA A 5 -22.48 -23.69 34.29
N THR A 6 -23.18 -24.24 33.29
CA THR A 6 -22.59 -24.74 32.05
C THR A 6 -22.41 -23.57 31.09
N GLY A 7 -21.18 -23.27 30.77
CA GLY A 7 -20.87 -22.24 29.75
C GLY A 7 -21.27 -22.71 28.39
N ALA A 8 -22.14 -21.94 27.72
CA ALA A 8 -22.51 -22.18 26.35
C ALA A 8 -21.42 -21.57 25.43
N GLY A 9 -20.64 -22.44 24.83
CA GLY A 9 -19.74 -22.03 23.74
C GLY A 9 -20.58 -21.60 22.54
N SER A 10 -20.43 -20.34 22.11
CA SER A 10 -21.10 -19.86 20.90
C SER A 10 -20.39 -20.44 19.68
N GLY A 11 -20.86 -21.59 19.23
CA GLY A 11 -20.41 -22.16 17.96
C GLY A 11 -20.90 -21.27 16.83
N ARG A 12 -19.98 -20.60 16.14
CA ARG A 12 -20.31 -19.84 14.94
C ARG A 12 -20.77 -20.84 13.86
N ARG A 13 -22.02 -20.71 13.43
CA ARG A 13 -22.51 -21.51 12.29
C ARG A 13 -21.93 -20.95 11.02
N ARG A 14 -21.13 -21.75 10.34
CA ARG A 14 -20.59 -21.43 9.02
C ARG A 14 -21.66 -21.71 7.97
N CYS A 15 -21.98 -20.72 7.14
CA CYS A 15 -22.76 -20.96 5.94
C CYS A 15 -21.78 -21.33 4.83
N ASN A 16 -21.71 -22.61 4.53
CA ASN A 16 -20.83 -23.10 3.46
C ASN A 16 -21.59 -23.03 2.12
N ALA A 17 -20.95 -22.42 1.12
CA ALA A 17 -21.43 -22.49 -0.25
C ALA A 17 -21.11 -23.87 -0.84
N THR A 18 -22.09 -24.49 -1.48
CA THR A 18 -21.87 -25.75 -2.19
C THR A 18 -21.74 -25.47 -3.69
N ASP A 19 -20.80 -26.13 -4.34
CA ASP A 19 -20.73 -26.11 -5.79
C ASP A 19 -21.88 -26.99 -6.37
N GLN A 20 -22.02 -27.00 -7.68
CA GLN A 20 -23.10 -27.74 -8.36
C GLN A 20 -22.96 -29.26 -8.24
N THR A 21 -21.82 -29.76 -7.74
CA THR A 21 -21.58 -31.20 -7.53
C THR A 21 -21.88 -31.65 -6.11
N GLY A 22 -22.27 -30.71 -5.24
CA GLY A 22 -22.59 -31.02 -3.85
C GLY A 22 -21.36 -31.14 -2.94
N SER A 23 -20.17 -30.91 -3.46
CA SER A 23 -18.95 -30.85 -2.64
C SER A 23 -18.79 -29.45 -2.04
N LEU A 24 -18.38 -29.38 -0.78
CA LEU A 24 -18.03 -28.11 -0.17
C LEU A 24 -16.74 -27.59 -0.82
N ALA A 25 -16.71 -26.30 -1.17
CA ALA A 25 -15.49 -25.69 -1.68
C ALA A 25 -14.38 -25.85 -0.63
N PRO A 26 -13.17 -26.24 -1.04
CA PRO A 26 -12.08 -26.44 -0.09
C PRO A 26 -11.68 -25.13 0.61
N VAL A 27 -11.48 -25.23 1.92
CA VAL A 27 -10.96 -24.13 2.72
C VAL A 27 -9.45 -24.27 2.76
N PRO A 28 -8.69 -23.31 2.21
CA PRO A 28 -7.24 -23.42 2.20
C PRO A 28 -6.64 -23.23 3.59
N ARG A 29 -5.44 -23.77 3.78
CA ARG A 29 -4.63 -23.48 4.97
C ARG A 29 -3.85 -22.19 4.74
N LEU A 30 -3.41 -21.55 5.83
CA LEU A 30 -2.60 -20.34 5.76
C LEU A 30 -1.37 -20.54 4.85
N SER A 31 -0.68 -21.69 5.01
CA SER A 31 0.49 -22.00 4.19
C SER A 31 0.18 -22.00 2.68
N GLU A 32 -1.01 -22.45 2.29
CA GLU A 32 -1.43 -22.47 0.88
C GLU A 32 -1.70 -21.05 0.36
N VAL A 33 -2.39 -20.24 1.18
CA VAL A 33 -2.67 -18.83 0.81
C VAL A 33 -1.35 -18.04 0.73
N ILE A 34 -0.44 -18.23 1.69
CA ILE A 34 0.87 -17.56 1.67
C ILE A 34 1.66 -17.99 0.42
N ALA A 35 1.67 -19.29 0.09
CA ALA A 35 2.34 -19.76 -1.12
C ALA A 35 1.79 -19.08 -2.38
N ALA A 36 0.47 -18.87 -2.42
CA ALA A 36 -0.17 -18.17 -3.54
C ALA A 36 0.26 -16.69 -3.59
N LEU A 37 0.27 -16.00 -2.44
CA LEU A 37 0.73 -14.59 -2.37
C LEU A 37 2.21 -14.48 -2.77
N GLU A 38 3.03 -15.45 -2.42
CA GLU A 38 4.45 -15.48 -2.79
C GLU A 38 4.65 -15.62 -4.31
N THR A 39 3.66 -16.13 -5.06
CA THR A 39 3.77 -16.12 -6.53
C THR A 39 3.63 -14.71 -7.09
N LEU A 40 2.91 -13.83 -6.38
CA LEU A 40 2.71 -12.44 -6.79
C LEU A 40 3.89 -11.58 -6.34
N TRP A 41 4.30 -11.74 -5.08
CA TRP A 41 5.31 -10.90 -4.44
C TRP A 41 6.34 -11.76 -3.70
N PRO A 42 7.23 -12.46 -4.44
CA PRO A 42 8.22 -13.34 -3.81
C PRO A 42 9.09 -12.57 -2.81
N ALA A 43 9.26 -13.13 -1.62
CA ALA A 43 10.03 -12.48 -0.54
C ALA A 43 11.48 -12.17 -0.94
N GLU A 44 12.07 -13.00 -1.80
CA GLU A 44 13.45 -12.78 -2.27
C GLU A 44 13.62 -11.53 -3.13
N ARG A 45 12.52 -10.91 -3.56
CA ARG A 45 12.57 -9.63 -4.31
C ARG A 45 12.50 -8.40 -3.41
N ALA A 46 12.33 -8.61 -2.11
CA ALA A 46 12.34 -7.50 -1.16
C ALA A 46 13.74 -6.90 -1.04
N GLU A 47 13.81 -5.63 -0.72
CA GLU A 47 15.08 -4.96 -0.40
C GLU A 47 15.73 -5.65 0.81
N SER A 48 17.07 -5.72 0.80
CA SER A 48 17.83 -6.45 1.83
C SER A 48 17.65 -5.92 3.26
N TRP A 49 17.18 -4.70 3.40
CA TRP A 49 16.91 -4.08 4.71
C TRP A 49 15.48 -4.29 5.19
N ASP A 50 14.61 -4.84 4.35
CA ASP A 50 13.17 -4.93 4.59
C ASP A 50 12.81 -6.13 5.48
N ALA A 51 11.56 -6.19 5.91
CA ALA A 51 11.04 -7.25 6.77
C ALA A 51 9.66 -7.67 6.25
N VAL A 52 9.66 -8.49 5.21
CA VAL A 52 8.43 -9.00 4.57
C VAL A 52 8.16 -10.45 5.02
N GLY A 53 6.97 -10.94 4.70
CA GLY A 53 6.57 -12.30 5.00
C GLY A 53 5.63 -12.41 6.18
N THR A 54 5.44 -13.63 6.69
CA THR A 54 4.49 -13.89 7.77
C THR A 54 5.09 -13.50 9.13
N VAL A 55 4.41 -12.59 9.82
CA VAL A 55 4.82 -12.03 11.12
C VAL A 55 4.19 -12.83 12.26
N ALA A 56 2.96 -13.30 12.08
CA ALA A 56 2.20 -14.08 13.07
C ALA A 56 1.22 -14.99 12.33
N GLY A 57 0.97 -16.16 12.88
CA GLY A 57 0.01 -17.12 12.32
C GLY A 57 0.53 -18.54 12.37
N ASP A 58 -0.39 -19.50 12.36
CA ASP A 58 -0.07 -20.92 12.31
C ASP A 58 -0.25 -21.39 10.86
N PRO A 59 0.79 -21.94 10.21
CA PRO A 59 0.68 -22.38 8.80
C PRO A 59 -0.45 -23.38 8.55
N ASP A 60 -0.87 -24.11 9.58
CA ASP A 60 -1.95 -25.12 9.45
C ASP A 60 -3.35 -24.56 9.73
N GLN A 61 -3.48 -23.28 10.14
CA GLN A 61 -4.81 -22.70 10.37
C GLN A 61 -5.59 -22.55 9.06
N GLU A 62 -6.90 -22.74 9.12
CA GLU A 62 -7.80 -22.52 7.98
C GLU A 62 -7.98 -21.02 7.74
N VAL A 63 -8.06 -20.63 6.46
CA VAL A 63 -8.30 -19.24 6.07
C VAL A 63 -9.55 -19.19 5.20
N THR A 64 -10.56 -18.44 5.66
CA THR A 64 -11.79 -18.20 4.89
C THR A 64 -12.00 -16.71 4.61
N ARG A 65 -11.36 -15.84 5.41
CA ARG A 65 -11.57 -14.40 5.28
C ARG A 65 -10.25 -13.65 5.41
N VAL A 66 -9.95 -12.87 4.37
CA VAL A 66 -8.69 -12.11 4.26
C VAL A 66 -9.03 -10.61 4.24
N LEU A 67 -8.28 -9.81 4.99
CA LEU A 67 -8.38 -8.36 4.98
C LEU A 67 -7.06 -7.77 4.46
N PHE A 68 -7.13 -6.88 3.47
CA PHE A 68 -5.98 -6.11 2.98
C PHE A 68 -6.03 -4.69 3.56
N ALA A 69 -4.88 -4.18 3.97
CA ALA A 69 -4.73 -2.81 4.49
C ALA A 69 -3.30 -2.31 4.25
N VAL A 70 -3.10 -1.00 4.40
CA VAL A 70 -1.74 -0.44 4.25
C VAL A 70 -0.94 -0.67 5.54
N ASP A 71 -1.50 -0.32 6.69
CA ASP A 71 -0.79 -0.24 7.97
C ASP A 71 -1.26 -1.27 8.99
N PRO A 72 -0.34 -1.95 9.71
CA PRO A 72 -0.72 -2.87 10.80
C PRO A 72 -0.90 -2.11 12.14
N VAL A 73 -1.84 -1.17 12.16
CA VAL A 73 -2.15 -0.36 13.34
C VAL A 73 -3.37 -0.92 14.08
N GLN A 74 -3.56 -0.51 15.34
CA GLN A 74 -4.59 -1.12 16.19
C GLN A 74 -6.00 -1.01 15.57
N GLU A 75 -6.31 0.11 14.91
CA GLU A 75 -7.60 0.32 14.26
C GLU A 75 -7.89 -0.75 13.19
N ILE A 76 -6.86 -1.12 12.42
CA ILE A 76 -6.96 -2.16 11.39
C ILE A 76 -7.10 -3.55 12.06
N ILE A 77 -6.37 -3.78 13.15
CA ILE A 77 -6.46 -5.04 13.88
C ILE A 77 -7.88 -5.21 14.49
N ASP A 78 -8.43 -4.13 15.03
CA ASP A 78 -9.80 -4.14 15.58
C ASP A 78 -10.83 -4.39 14.47
N GLU A 79 -10.61 -3.82 13.28
CA GLU A 79 -11.43 -4.08 12.08
C GLU A 79 -11.34 -5.57 11.69
N ALA A 80 -10.13 -6.13 11.65
CA ALA A 80 -9.92 -7.55 11.34
C ALA A 80 -10.65 -8.46 12.32
N VAL A 81 -10.58 -8.15 13.63
CA VAL A 81 -11.30 -8.90 14.68
C VAL A 81 -12.81 -8.81 14.45
N LYS A 82 -13.32 -7.60 14.22
CA LYS A 82 -14.76 -7.37 14.00
C LYS A 82 -15.26 -8.08 12.74
N LEU A 83 -14.44 -8.09 11.68
CA LEU A 83 -14.73 -8.78 10.43
C LEU A 83 -14.69 -10.30 10.61
N GLY A 84 -13.96 -10.79 11.60
CA GLY A 84 -13.67 -12.21 11.76
C GLY A 84 -12.70 -12.69 10.72
N ALA A 85 -11.70 -11.87 10.40
CA ALA A 85 -10.65 -12.25 9.44
C ALA A 85 -9.76 -13.33 10.03
N ASP A 86 -9.29 -14.24 9.19
CA ASP A 86 -8.31 -15.27 9.55
C ASP A 86 -6.89 -14.81 9.14
N LEU A 87 -6.80 -13.91 8.16
CA LEU A 87 -5.52 -13.38 7.67
C LEU A 87 -5.66 -11.89 7.39
N LEU A 88 -4.70 -11.12 7.90
CA LEU A 88 -4.50 -9.70 7.57
C LEU A 88 -3.24 -9.61 6.71
N VAL A 89 -3.35 -9.00 5.54
CA VAL A 89 -2.20 -8.71 4.67
C VAL A 89 -1.99 -7.21 4.68
N THR A 90 -0.79 -6.77 5.10
CA THR A 90 -0.47 -5.34 5.10
C THR A 90 0.69 -5.04 4.17
N HIS A 91 0.69 -3.81 3.65
CA HIS A 91 1.81 -3.30 2.89
C HIS A 91 2.97 -3.01 3.84
N HIS A 92 2.74 -2.22 4.87
CA HIS A 92 3.79 -1.84 5.82
C HIS A 92 4.07 -2.95 6.84
N PRO A 93 5.36 -3.15 7.18
CA PRO A 93 5.73 -4.14 8.19
C PRO A 93 5.47 -3.65 9.62
N LEU A 94 4.96 -4.54 10.47
CA LEU A 94 4.82 -4.27 11.90
C LEU A 94 6.20 -4.11 12.56
N TYR A 95 7.13 -4.98 12.18
CA TYR A 95 8.50 -5.00 12.71
C TYR A 95 9.50 -4.87 11.57
N LEU A 96 9.88 -3.65 11.25
CA LEU A 96 10.93 -3.39 10.26
C LEU A 96 12.32 -3.68 10.85
N ARG A 97 12.43 -3.58 12.16
CA ARG A 97 13.66 -3.89 12.91
C ARG A 97 13.36 -4.98 13.90
N GLY A 98 14.39 -5.75 14.24
CA GLY A 98 14.27 -6.81 15.24
C GLY A 98 13.72 -6.28 16.58
N THR A 99 12.99 -7.14 17.29
CA THR A 99 12.43 -6.79 18.58
C THR A 99 12.90 -7.77 19.64
N THR A 100 13.02 -7.30 20.87
CA THR A 100 13.37 -8.12 22.03
C THR A 100 12.17 -8.33 22.96
N THR A 101 11.00 -7.76 22.61
CA THR A 101 9.81 -7.90 23.44
C THR A 101 8.54 -7.78 22.60
N VAL A 102 7.54 -8.56 22.96
CA VAL A 102 6.17 -8.42 22.42
C VAL A 102 5.19 -8.09 23.55
N ALA A 103 5.68 -7.50 24.65
CA ALA A 103 4.83 -7.12 25.77
C ALA A 103 3.74 -6.13 25.33
N ALA A 104 2.50 -6.33 25.81
CA ALA A 104 1.36 -5.49 25.44
C ALA A 104 1.40 -4.08 26.05
N THR A 105 2.49 -3.74 26.74
CA THR A 105 2.77 -2.38 27.21
C THR A 105 3.14 -1.44 26.04
N HIS A 106 3.56 -2.02 24.89
CA HIS A 106 3.85 -1.28 23.66
C HIS A 106 2.78 -1.55 22.60
N PHE A 107 2.55 -0.58 21.72
CA PHE A 107 1.48 -0.71 20.72
C PHE A 107 1.69 -1.93 19.81
N LYS A 108 2.93 -2.20 19.37
CA LYS A 108 3.23 -3.37 18.52
C LYS A 108 2.96 -4.69 19.25
N GLY A 109 3.31 -4.74 20.53
CA GLY A 109 2.99 -5.90 21.37
C GLY A 109 1.49 -6.10 21.51
N ARG A 110 0.71 -5.01 21.69
CA ARG A 110 -0.77 -5.11 21.74
C ARG A 110 -1.31 -5.68 20.43
N VAL A 111 -0.79 -5.22 19.28
CA VAL A 111 -1.17 -5.76 17.97
C VAL A 111 -0.93 -7.27 17.94
N VAL A 112 0.28 -7.72 18.29
CA VAL A 112 0.63 -9.15 18.27
C VAL A 112 -0.29 -9.95 19.19
N HIS A 113 -0.51 -9.45 20.42
CA HIS A 113 -1.41 -10.12 21.38
C HIS A 113 -2.84 -10.23 20.84
N THR A 114 -3.35 -9.16 20.21
CA THR A 114 -4.70 -9.16 19.64
C THR A 114 -4.81 -10.18 18.51
N LEU A 115 -3.82 -10.19 17.61
CA LEU A 115 -3.79 -11.13 16.49
C LEU A 115 -3.81 -12.58 16.98
N ILE A 116 -2.87 -12.93 17.87
CA ILE A 116 -2.75 -14.32 18.37
C ILE A 116 -4.00 -14.77 19.12
N LYS A 117 -4.56 -13.89 19.98
CA LYS A 117 -5.77 -14.23 20.76
C LYS A 117 -7.02 -14.41 19.92
N ASN A 118 -7.01 -13.91 18.69
CA ASN A 118 -8.15 -14.01 17.78
C ASN A 118 -7.87 -14.92 16.57
N ASP A 119 -6.76 -15.65 16.62
CA ASP A 119 -6.34 -16.59 15.56
C ASP A 119 -6.23 -15.90 14.19
N ILE A 120 -5.74 -14.65 14.18
CA ILE A 120 -5.53 -13.86 12.95
C ILE A 120 -4.05 -13.89 12.58
N ALA A 121 -3.74 -14.36 11.38
CA ALA A 121 -2.38 -14.29 10.85
C ALA A 121 -2.10 -12.88 10.32
N LEU A 122 -0.84 -12.47 10.33
CA LEU A 122 -0.38 -11.22 9.71
C LEU A 122 0.72 -11.54 8.71
N HIS A 123 0.53 -11.13 7.46
CA HIS A 123 1.51 -11.26 6.39
C HIS A 123 1.81 -9.87 5.81
N VAL A 124 3.07 -9.64 5.46
CA VAL A 124 3.56 -8.34 4.98
C VAL A 124 4.12 -8.49 3.57
N ALA A 125 3.66 -7.63 2.65
CA ALA A 125 4.20 -7.50 1.30
C ALA A 125 4.52 -6.02 1.07
N HIS A 126 5.79 -5.65 1.18
CA HIS A 126 6.27 -4.27 1.20
C HIS A 126 7.10 -4.00 -0.07
N THR A 127 8.43 -3.94 0.03
CA THR A 127 9.25 -3.62 -1.14
C THR A 127 9.19 -4.69 -2.24
N ASN A 128 8.86 -5.93 -1.89
CA ASN A 128 8.60 -6.98 -2.89
C ASN A 128 7.31 -6.69 -3.69
N ALA A 129 6.30 -6.08 -3.08
CA ALA A 129 5.10 -5.63 -3.78
C ALA A 129 5.38 -4.37 -4.60
N ASP A 130 6.29 -3.49 -4.13
CA ASP A 130 6.67 -2.28 -4.87
C ASP A 130 7.33 -2.59 -6.20
N THR A 131 8.16 -3.63 -6.25
CA THR A 131 8.91 -3.99 -7.46
C THR A 131 8.12 -4.90 -8.41
N ALA A 132 7.01 -5.42 -7.98
CA ALA A 132 6.19 -6.38 -8.75
C ALA A 132 5.60 -5.75 -10.03
N ASP A 133 5.15 -6.62 -10.94
CA ASP A 133 4.43 -6.24 -12.16
C ASP A 133 3.18 -7.15 -12.28
N PRO A 134 1.96 -6.62 -12.01
CA PRO A 134 1.72 -5.28 -11.48
C PRO A 134 2.02 -5.19 -9.98
N GLY A 135 2.42 -4.00 -9.54
CA GLY A 135 2.75 -3.70 -8.14
C GLY A 135 2.11 -2.41 -7.65
N VAL A 136 2.66 -1.88 -6.56
CA VAL A 136 2.09 -0.70 -5.87
C VAL A 136 1.97 0.51 -6.83
N SER A 137 3.03 0.79 -7.60
CA SER A 137 3.01 1.94 -8.51
C SER A 137 2.13 1.73 -9.74
N ASP A 138 1.85 0.47 -10.12
CA ASP A 138 0.85 0.16 -11.16
C ASP A 138 -0.56 0.48 -10.65
N ALA A 139 -0.85 0.08 -9.41
CA ALA A 139 -2.14 0.38 -8.79
C ALA A 139 -2.35 1.90 -8.69
N LEU A 140 -1.30 2.63 -8.28
CA LEU A 140 -1.34 4.09 -8.21
C LEU A 140 -1.59 4.69 -9.60
N ALA A 141 -0.86 4.23 -10.62
CA ALA A 141 -1.05 4.70 -12.00
C ALA A 141 -2.49 4.43 -12.48
N GLY A 142 -3.00 3.24 -12.19
CA GLY A 142 -4.38 2.87 -12.54
C GLY A 142 -5.41 3.77 -11.87
N ALA A 143 -5.23 4.06 -10.58
CA ALA A 143 -6.12 4.96 -9.84
C ALA A 143 -6.14 6.37 -10.47
N LEU A 144 -5.01 6.81 -11.03
CA LEU A 144 -4.87 8.12 -11.67
C LEU A 144 -5.25 8.12 -13.15
N ASP A 145 -5.67 6.97 -13.68
CA ASP A 145 -6.05 6.80 -15.10
C ASP A 145 -4.86 7.12 -16.02
N LEU A 146 -3.69 6.61 -15.65
CA LEU A 146 -2.45 6.78 -16.42
C LEU A 146 -2.10 5.48 -17.14
N ARG A 147 -1.60 5.60 -18.36
CA ARG A 147 -1.12 4.45 -19.13
C ARG A 147 0.36 4.22 -18.81
N VAL A 148 0.66 3.11 -18.16
CA VAL A 148 2.03 2.72 -17.82
C VAL A 148 2.83 2.41 -19.09
N THR A 149 4.05 2.93 -19.18
CA THR A 149 4.96 2.70 -20.31
C THR A 149 6.19 1.89 -19.90
N GLY A 150 6.47 1.78 -18.61
CA GLY A 150 7.58 0.96 -18.08
C GLY A 150 7.94 1.36 -16.66
N PRO A 151 8.87 0.64 -16.05
CA PRO A 151 9.34 1.01 -14.72
C PRO A 151 10.22 2.26 -14.76
N LEU A 152 10.16 3.08 -13.70
CA LEU A 152 11.05 4.24 -13.56
C LEU A 152 12.50 3.80 -13.30
N VAL A 153 12.67 2.80 -12.42
CA VAL A 153 13.97 2.18 -12.14
C VAL A 153 13.81 0.68 -12.40
N PRO A 154 14.24 0.20 -13.57
CA PRO A 154 14.08 -1.22 -13.90
C PRO A 154 14.82 -2.15 -12.94
N ASP A 155 14.23 -3.29 -12.65
CA ASP A 155 14.88 -4.38 -11.91
C ASP A 155 15.87 -5.08 -12.87
N PRO A 156 17.18 -5.03 -12.60
CA PRO A 156 18.15 -5.62 -13.51
C PRO A 156 18.08 -7.15 -13.59
N THR A 157 17.34 -7.79 -12.68
CA THR A 157 17.16 -9.23 -12.69
C THR A 157 15.91 -9.67 -13.48
N ASP A 158 15.14 -8.71 -14.01
CA ASP A 158 13.94 -9.01 -14.78
C ASP A 158 14.25 -9.08 -16.27
N PRO A 159 14.25 -10.28 -16.89
CA PRO A 159 14.54 -10.40 -18.31
C PRO A 159 13.49 -9.76 -19.21
N GLU A 160 12.28 -9.54 -18.71
CA GLU A 160 11.20 -8.91 -19.48
C GLU A 160 11.19 -7.39 -19.33
N GLY A 161 11.95 -6.85 -18.37
CA GLY A 161 12.09 -5.41 -18.16
C GLY A 161 10.81 -4.71 -17.71
N ARG A 162 9.90 -5.45 -17.09
CA ARG A 162 8.61 -4.89 -16.63
C ARG A 162 8.61 -4.54 -15.15
N ARG A 163 9.37 -5.32 -14.36
CA ARG A 163 9.46 -5.09 -12.92
C ARG A 163 10.42 -3.95 -12.61
N GLY A 164 10.21 -3.32 -11.47
CA GLY A 164 11.10 -2.26 -11.00
C GLY A 164 10.35 -1.25 -10.15
N LEU A 165 11.08 -0.24 -9.68
CA LEU A 165 10.55 0.77 -8.78
C LEU A 165 9.88 1.89 -9.55
N GLY A 166 8.71 2.32 -9.08
CA GLY A 166 7.95 3.39 -9.71
C GLY A 166 7.51 3.02 -11.12
N ARG A 167 6.76 3.91 -11.74
CA ARG A 167 6.32 3.70 -13.13
C ARG A 167 6.45 4.99 -13.91
N LEU A 168 6.87 4.85 -15.17
CA LEU A 168 6.77 5.89 -16.18
C LEU A 168 5.42 5.73 -16.86
N CYS A 169 4.72 6.84 -17.04
CA CYS A 169 3.35 6.84 -17.54
C CYS A 169 3.12 7.96 -18.55
N ALA A 170 2.09 7.80 -19.34
CA ALA A 170 1.63 8.82 -20.29
C ALA A 170 0.15 9.10 -20.06
N LEU A 171 -0.22 10.35 -20.26
CA LEU A 171 -1.61 10.80 -20.31
C LEU A 171 -2.11 10.67 -21.75
N ASP A 172 -3.36 10.32 -21.94
CA ASP A 172 -3.97 10.24 -23.28
C ASP A 172 -4.03 11.62 -23.96
N HIS A 173 -4.23 12.65 -23.14
CA HIS A 173 -4.26 14.04 -23.59
C HIS A 173 -3.48 14.91 -22.60
N PRO A 174 -2.73 15.91 -23.10
CA PRO A 174 -2.03 16.83 -22.21
C PRO A 174 -3.01 17.59 -21.31
N VAL A 175 -2.65 17.79 -20.06
CA VAL A 175 -3.40 18.62 -19.11
C VAL A 175 -2.42 19.56 -18.42
N THR A 176 -2.91 20.59 -17.74
CA THR A 176 -2.03 21.42 -16.90
C THR A 176 -1.65 20.70 -15.62
N VAL A 177 -0.56 21.11 -14.98
CA VAL A 177 -0.18 20.62 -13.65
C VAL A 177 -1.34 20.79 -12.67
N ARG A 178 -2.04 21.92 -12.73
CA ARG A 178 -3.21 22.21 -11.90
C ARG A 178 -4.31 21.16 -12.10
N GLU A 179 -4.63 20.86 -13.36
CA GLU A 179 -5.65 19.87 -13.69
C GLU A 179 -5.23 18.46 -13.27
N PHE A 180 -3.96 18.12 -13.46
CA PHE A 180 -3.46 16.81 -13.03
C PHE A 180 -3.49 16.68 -11.51
N ALA A 181 -3.11 17.72 -10.77
CA ALA A 181 -3.17 17.72 -9.31
C ALA A 181 -4.62 17.59 -8.81
N ALA A 182 -5.55 18.30 -9.44
CA ALA A 182 -6.98 18.20 -9.09
C ALA A 182 -7.50 16.79 -9.34
N ARG A 183 -7.15 16.20 -10.50
CA ARG A 183 -7.50 14.81 -10.82
C ARG A 183 -6.96 13.84 -9.76
N ALA A 184 -5.68 14.01 -9.39
CA ALA A 184 -5.07 13.16 -8.37
C ALA A 184 -5.78 13.29 -7.02
N ALA A 185 -6.12 14.52 -6.62
CA ALA A 185 -6.83 14.77 -5.36
C ALA A 185 -8.24 14.17 -5.35
N GLU A 186 -8.89 14.12 -6.53
CA GLU A 186 -10.25 13.55 -6.67
C GLU A 186 -10.24 12.03 -6.68
N ARG A 187 -9.22 11.43 -7.26
CA ARG A 187 -9.18 9.97 -7.49
C ARG A 187 -8.54 9.18 -6.36
N LEU A 188 -7.57 9.78 -5.67
CA LEU A 188 -6.95 9.12 -4.53
C LEU A 188 -7.83 9.21 -3.30
N PRO A 189 -7.70 8.29 -2.34
CA PRO A 189 -8.46 8.40 -1.09
C PRO A 189 -8.23 9.74 -0.41
N ALA A 190 -9.31 10.32 0.09
CA ALA A 190 -9.27 11.64 0.71
C ALA A 190 -8.41 11.64 1.99
N THR A 191 -7.53 12.61 2.09
CA THR A 191 -6.67 12.83 3.26
C THR A 191 -6.62 14.31 3.62
N ALA A 192 -6.19 14.60 4.85
CA ALA A 192 -6.09 15.99 5.31
C ALA A 192 -5.09 16.81 4.48
N GLN A 193 -4.06 16.17 3.95
CA GLN A 193 -3.01 16.85 3.17
C GLN A 193 -3.47 17.23 1.76
N GLY A 194 -4.26 16.36 1.11
CA GLY A 194 -4.55 16.51 -0.33
C GLY A 194 -3.26 16.39 -1.15
N ILE A 195 -3.11 17.20 -2.19
CA ILE A 195 -1.94 17.19 -3.08
C ILE A 195 -1.23 18.54 -3.00
N ARG A 196 0.03 18.53 -2.58
CA ARG A 196 0.88 19.73 -2.65
C ARG A 196 1.62 19.73 -4.00
N VAL A 197 1.78 20.92 -4.59
CA VAL A 197 2.40 21.06 -5.91
C VAL A 197 3.60 21.99 -5.83
N ALA A 198 4.72 21.57 -6.42
CA ALA A 198 5.89 22.42 -6.63
C ALA A 198 6.16 22.46 -8.13
N GLY A 199 5.91 23.60 -8.75
CA GLY A 199 6.04 23.77 -10.20
C GLY A 199 5.10 24.86 -10.70
N ASP A 200 5.18 25.15 -12.00
CA ASP A 200 4.25 26.06 -12.65
C ASP A 200 2.90 25.36 -12.83
N PRO A 201 1.81 25.85 -12.18
CA PRO A 201 0.52 25.16 -12.29
C PRO A 201 -0.06 25.15 -13.72
N GLU A 202 0.40 26.04 -14.59
CA GLU A 202 -0.09 26.14 -15.98
C GLU A 202 0.78 25.36 -16.98
N ALA A 203 1.91 24.79 -16.53
CA ALA A 203 2.76 23.95 -17.40
C ALA A 203 1.98 22.72 -17.86
N LEU A 204 2.22 22.30 -19.09
CA LEU A 204 1.55 21.11 -19.64
C LEU A 204 2.25 19.82 -19.24
N VAL A 205 1.47 18.83 -18.89
CA VAL A 205 1.89 17.48 -18.49
C VAL A 205 1.39 16.50 -19.56
N ARG A 206 2.30 15.74 -20.15
CA ARG A 206 2.02 14.63 -21.07
C ARG A 206 2.52 13.32 -20.49
N THR A 207 3.63 13.40 -19.76
CA THR A 207 4.32 12.23 -19.18
C THR A 207 4.52 12.45 -17.70
N VAL A 208 4.31 11.37 -16.94
CA VAL A 208 4.34 11.40 -15.49
C VAL A 208 5.15 10.21 -14.99
N ALA A 209 6.01 10.44 -14.00
CA ALA A 209 6.51 9.35 -13.17
C ALA A 209 5.64 9.26 -11.92
N VAL A 210 5.34 8.05 -11.47
CA VAL A 210 4.63 7.83 -10.19
C VAL A 210 5.40 6.83 -9.34
N SER A 211 5.36 7.05 -8.01
CA SER A 211 5.90 6.08 -7.05
C SER A 211 5.04 6.13 -5.79
N GLY A 212 4.46 4.99 -5.42
CA GLY A 212 3.71 4.88 -4.17
C GLY A 212 4.65 5.00 -2.98
N GLY A 213 4.15 5.60 -1.92
CA GLY A 213 4.91 5.78 -0.68
C GLY A 213 6.13 6.66 -0.82
N SER A 214 7.04 6.53 0.15
CA SER A 214 8.36 7.18 0.14
C SER A 214 9.43 6.10 0.02
N ARG A 215 10.38 6.31 -0.83
CA ARG A 215 11.40 5.30 -1.01
C ARG A 215 12.56 5.45 -0.05
N UNK A 216 12.74 4.53 0.69
CA UNK A 216 13.81 4.51 1.66
C UNK A 216 14.98 3.75 1.08
N UNK A 217 15.80 4.36 0.65
CA UNK A 217 17.03 3.68 0.35
C UNK A 217 17.74 3.52 1.62
N UNK A 218 17.84 2.46 1.98
CA UNK A 218 18.28 2.04 3.24
C UNK A 218 19.59 2.63 3.63
N UNK A 219 20.11 3.09 3.18
CA UNK A 219 21.29 3.54 3.80
C UNK A 219 21.10 4.96 4.22
N UNK A 220 20.91 5.28 4.65
CA UNK A 220 20.91 6.48 5.35
C UNK A 220 19.72 7.36 5.27
N UNK A 221 19.37 7.74 5.80
CA UNK A 221 18.53 8.72 6.07
C UNK A 221 17.69 9.37 5.00
N UNK A 222 17.72 9.03 4.09
CA UNK A 222 16.86 9.71 3.23
C UNK A 222 15.66 8.91 2.87
N UNK A 223 14.97 8.78 3.44
CA UNK A 223 13.77 8.17 3.18
C UNK A 223 12.71 9.09 2.73
N SER A 224 12.59 9.40 1.58
CA SER A 224 11.45 10.15 0.99
C SER A 224 11.48 9.96 -0.52
N GLY A 225 10.40 10.36 -1.20
CA GLY A 225 10.29 10.26 -2.65
C GLY A 225 11.43 10.94 -3.41
N ASP A 226 12.18 11.79 -2.74
CA ASP A 226 13.29 12.52 -3.35
C ASP A 226 14.48 11.63 -3.77
N SER A 227 14.56 10.40 -3.26
CA SER A 227 15.63 9.47 -3.67
C SER A 227 15.55 9.08 -5.15
N LEU A 228 14.41 9.27 -5.77
CA LEU A 228 14.20 8.93 -7.18
C LEU A 228 14.42 10.11 -8.14
N PHE A 229 14.73 11.31 -7.64
CA PHE A 229 14.81 12.52 -8.48
C PHE A 229 15.79 12.37 -9.65
N ASP A 230 16.94 11.71 -9.44
CA ASP A 230 17.91 11.53 -10.52
C ASP A 230 17.34 10.67 -11.66
N HIS A 231 16.60 9.61 -11.29
CA HIS A 231 15.94 8.74 -12.27
C HIS A 231 14.83 9.48 -12.99
N VAL A 232 14.03 10.26 -12.26
CA VAL A 232 12.93 11.05 -12.82
C VAL A 232 13.47 12.08 -13.82
N ARG A 233 14.59 12.78 -13.47
CA ARG A 233 15.22 13.73 -14.36
C ARG A 233 15.76 13.06 -15.61
N ALA A 234 16.43 11.92 -15.43
CA ALA A 234 16.98 11.15 -16.57
C ALA A 234 15.88 10.67 -17.50
N ALA A 235 14.70 10.35 -16.98
CA ALA A 235 13.53 9.93 -17.77
C ALA A 235 12.90 11.08 -18.54
N GLY A 236 13.14 12.34 -18.13
CA GLY A 236 12.66 13.52 -18.85
C GLY A 236 11.15 13.69 -18.84
N VAL A 237 10.47 13.24 -17.79
CA VAL A 237 9.01 13.38 -17.66
C VAL A 237 8.64 14.81 -17.23
N ASP A 238 7.39 15.19 -17.49
CA ASP A 238 6.87 16.53 -17.17
C ASP A 238 6.54 16.67 -15.67
N ALA A 239 6.09 15.57 -15.03
CA ALA A 239 5.67 15.59 -13.63
C ALA A 239 6.07 14.31 -12.90
N PHE A 240 6.23 14.41 -11.58
CA PHE A 240 6.47 13.27 -10.71
C PHE A 240 5.53 13.34 -9.50
N LEU A 241 4.72 12.30 -9.31
CA LEU A 241 3.82 12.18 -8.17
C LEU A 241 4.34 11.09 -7.24
N THR A 242 4.54 11.45 -5.97
CA THR A 242 5.02 10.55 -4.93
C THR A 242 4.59 11.09 -3.56
N ALA A 243 5.22 10.65 -2.47
CA ALA A 243 4.87 11.06 -1.10
C ALA A 243 6.11 11.48 -0.30
N ASP A 244 5.87 12.16 0.82
CA ASP A 244 6.89 12.53 1.82
C ASP A 244 8.01 13.40 1.25
N LEU A 245 7.70 14.29 0.34
CA LEU A 245 8.69 15.19 -0.26
C LEU A 245 9.12 16.26 0.74
N ARG A 246 10.42 16.52 0.79
CA ARG A 246 11.05 17.44 1.76
C ARG A 246 11.52 18.72 1.08
N HIS A 247 11.59 19.78 1.88
CA HIS A 247 11.89 21.14 1.41
C HIS A 247 13.14 21.21 0.52
N HIS A 248 14.32 20.83 1.06
CA HIS A 248 15.57 21.02 0.34
C HIS A 248 15.66 20.19 -0.95
N PRO A 249 15.36 18.88 -0.94
CA PRO A 249 15.39 18.11 -2.18
C PRO A 249 14.45 18.64 -3.25
N VAL A 250 13.23 19.08 -2.87
CA VAL A 250 12.27 19.67 -3.82
C VAL A 250 12.83 20.97 -4.39
N SER A 251 13.36 21.84 -3.52
CA SER A 251 13.94 23.12 -3.93
C SER A 251 15.09 22.90 -4.94
N GLU A 252 15.98 21.94 -4.64
CA GLU A 252 17.11 21.63 -5.50
C GLU A 252 16.67 20.99 -6.84
N ALA A 253 15.69 20.08 -6.79
CA ALA A 253 15.15 19.46 -8.00
C ALA A 253 14.54 20.53 -8.92
N ARG A 254 13.80 21.49 -8.34
CA ARG A 254 13.18 22.61 -9.07
C ARG A 254 14.21 23.57 -9.65
N ALA A 255 15.29 23.82 -8.93
CA ALA A 255 16.36 24.69 -9.42
C ALA A 255 17.08 24.10 -10.64
N ASN A 256 17.07 22.79 -10.76
CA ASN A 256 17.79 22.08 -11.82
C ASN A 256 16.90 21.60 -12.97
N SER A 257 15.57 21.78 -12.89
CA SER A 257 14.65 21.19 -13.88
C SER A 257 13.29 21.89 -13.85
N PRO A 258 12.58 21.99 -14.98
CA PRO A 258 11.19 22.48 -14.98
C PRO A 258 10.20 21.46 -14.43
N LEU A 259 10.64 20.27 -14.04
CA LEU A 259 9.84 19.17 -13.53
C LEU A 259 8.83 19.63 -12.47
N ALA A 260 7.55 19.31 -12.66
CA ALA A 260 6.54 19.53 -11.63
C ALA A 260 6.58 18.36 -10.63
N LEU A 261 6.53 18.68 -9.33
CA LEU A 261 6.54 17.69 -8.27
C LEU A 261 5.20 17.75 -7.54
N LEU A 262 4.54 16.60 -7.39
CA LEU A 262 3.26 16.47 -6.70
C LEU A 262 3.47 15.55 -5.50
N ASP A 263 3.13 16.05 -4.33
CA ASP A 263 3.34 15.36 -3.05
C ASP A 263 1.97 15.00 -2.46
N ALA A 264 1.62 13.74 -2.54
CA ALA A 264 0.38 13.18 -1.98
C ALA A 264 0.65 12.59 -0.60
N ALA A 265 -0.42 12.28 0.14
CA ALA A 265 -0.26 11.56 1.41
C ALA A 265 0.26 10.14 1.13
N HIS A 266 1.22 9.70 1.92
CA HIS A 266 1.88 8.39 1.77
C HIS A 266 0.84 7.27 1.67
N TRP A 267 -0.02 7.16 2.68
CA TRP A 267 -1.08 6.15 2.73
C TRP A 267 -1.95 6.16 1.46
N ALA A 268 -2.32 7.35 0.99
CA ALA A 268 -3.22 7.47 -0.17
C ALA A 268 -2.57 7.01 -1.48
N THR A 269 -1.23 7.10 -1.58
CA THR A 269 -0.53 6.62 -2.79
C THR A 269 -0.38 5.10 -2.81
N GLU A 270 -0.51 4.44 -1.66
CA GLU A 270 -0.34 2.98 -1.54
C GLU A 270 -1.66 2.23 -1.39
N TRP A 271 -2.70 2.91 -0.87
CA TRP A 271 -4.00 2.25 -0.66
C TRP A 271 -4.57 1.59 -1.95
N PRO A 272 -4.41 2.17 -3.16
CA PRO A 272 -4.90 1.48 -4.37
C PRO A 272 -4.33 0.08 -4.57
N TRP A 273 -3.12 -0.19 -4.04
CA TRP A 273 -2.54 -1.52 -4.08
C TRP A 273 -3.40 -2.54 -3.33
N CYS A 274 -4.05 -2.14 -2.25
CA CYS A 274 -4.90 -3.07 -1.49
C CYS A 274 -6.04 -3.62 -2.36
N GLU A 275 -6.62 -2.79 -3.24
CA GLU A 275 -7.67 -3.23 -4.16
C GLU A 275 -7.10 -4.16 -5.25
N LEU A 276 -5.94 -3.81 -5.79
CA LEU A 276 -5.24 -4.66 -6.78
C LEU A 276 -4.90 -6.02 -6.15
N ALA A 277 -4.29 -6.01 -4.97
CA ALA A 277 -3.89 -7.23 -4.26
C ALA A 277 -5.08 -8.12 -3.94
N ALA A 278 -6.18 -7.52 -3.49
CA ALA A 278 -7.42 -8.25 -3.21
C ALA A 278 -7.96 -8.92 -4.48
N SER A 279 -7.98 -8.18 -5.60
CA SER A 279 -8.43 -8.72 -6.88
C SER A 279 -7.54 -9.90 -7.34
N GLN A 280 -6.23 -9.76 -7.18
CA GLN A 280 -5.28 -10.82 -7.54
C GLN A 280 -5.52 -12.09 -6.70
N LEU A 281 -5.77 -11.93 -5.40
CA LEU A 281 -6.05 -13.08 -4.54
C LEU A 281 -7.42 -13.70 -4.87
N ASP A 282 -8.43 -12.89 -5.18
CA ASP A 282 -9.74 -13.41 -5.63
C ASP A 282 -9.57 -14.28 -6.89
N GLU A 283 -8.80 -13.81 -7.87
CA GLU A 283 -8.53 -14.58 -9.09
C GLU A 283 -7.81 -15.91 -8.79
N ILE A 284 -6.87 -15.89 -7.85
CA ILE A 284 -6.18 -17.12 -7.43
C ILE A 284 -7.16 -18.05 -6.72
N SER A 285 -7.99 -17.50 -5.83
CA SER A 285 -9.02 -18.26 -5.11
C SER A 285 -9.95 -18.96 -6.09
N ASP A 286 -10.42 -18.24 -7.11
CA ASP A 286 -11.30 -18.81 -8.15
C ASP A 286 -10.62 -19.96 -8.89
N ARG A 287 -9.34 -19.81 -9.27
CA ARG A 287 -8.59 -20.84 -9.98
C ARG A 287 -8.41 -22.10 -9.15
N HIS A 288 -8.27 -21.95 -7.83
CA HIS A 288 -8.11 -23.10 -6.91
C HIS A 288 -9.46 -23.64 -6.41
N GLY A 289 -10.56 -22.94 -6.67
CA GLY A 289 -11.88 -23.28 -6.17
C GLY A 289 -12.00 -23.13 -4.66
N TRP A 290 -11.23 -22.21 -4.06
CA TRP A 290 -11.24 -22.00 -2.61
C TRP A 290 -12.48 -21.21 -2.16
N ASP A 291 -12.92 -21.43 -0.92
CA ASP A 291 -13.97 -20.60 -0.27
C ASP A 291 -13.30 -19.46 0.50
N LEU A 292 -12.69 -18.52 -0.25
CA LEU A 292 -12.09 -17.30 0.33
C LEU A 292 -13.02 -16.11 0.13
N ARG A 293 -13.05 -15.23 1.12
CA ARG A 293 -13.72 -13.93 1.05
C ARG A 293 -12.67 -12.85 1.31
N VAL A 294 -12.42 -12.07 0.29
CA VAL A 294 -11.35 -11.07 0.34
C VAL A 294 -11.97 -9.68 0.56
N HIS A 295 -11.40 -8.92 1.46
CA HIS A 295 -11.87 -7.59 1.85
C HIS A 295 -10.71 -6.60 1.82
N VAL A 296 -11.05 -5.34 1.54
CA VAL A 296 -10.10 -4.23 1.59
C VAL A 296 -10.58 -3.25 2.67
N SER A 297 -9.68 -2.91 3.58
CA SER A 297 -9.97 -1.93 4.61
C SER A 297 -10.16 -0.54 3.98
N LYS A 298 -11.21 0.15 4.39
CA LYS A 298 -11.45 1.56 4.02
C LYS A 298 -11.11 2.51 5.17
N THR A 299 -10.58 1.97 6.26
CA THR A 299 -10.13 2.77 7.39
C THR A 299 -8.90 3.58 6.97
N VAL A 300 -9.00 4.89 7.09
CA VAL A 300 -7.91 5.80 6.75
C VAL A 300 -6.90 5.78 7.90
N THR A 301 -5.70 5.29 7.62
CA THR A 301 -4.61 5.23 8.61
C THR A 301 -3.55 6.30 8.38
N ASP A 302 -3.80 7.23 7.44
CA ASP A 302 -2.94 8.40 7.28
C ASP A 302 -2.85 9.13 8.63
N PRO A 303 -1.63 9.42 9.14
CA PRO A 303 -1.51 9.99 10.48
C PRO A 303 -1.97 11.44 10.59
N TRP A 304 -2.14 12.14 9.47
CA TRP A 304 -2.53 13.56 9.46
C TRP A 304 -4.05 13.67 9.40
N THR A 305 -4.66 14.15 10.47
CA THR A 305 -6.12 14.17 10.61
C THR A 305 -6.76 15.50 10.24
N ALA A 306 -5.95 16.55 10.10
CA ALA A 306 -6.46 17.88 9.75
C ALA A 306 -5.32 18.77 9.24
N HIS A 307 -5.64 19.79 8.47
CA HIS A 307 -4.70 20.87 8.21
C HIS A 307 -5.41 22.22 8.31
N ALA A 308 -4.65 23.23 8.72
CA ALA A 308 -5.14 24.62 8.74
C ALA A 308 -4.60 25.33 7.51
N ALA A 309 -5.49 25.71 6.60
CA ALA A 309 -5.08 26.43 5.40
C ALA A 309 -4.52 27.80 5.78
N SER A 310 -3.41 28.21 5.17
CA SER A 310 -2.93 29.58 5.31
C SER A 310 -3.91 30.53 4.63
N PRO A 311 -4.07 31.78 5.14
CA PRO A 311 -4.83 32.78 4.38
C PRO A 311 -4.19 32.94 2.99
N PRO A 312 -4.99 33.31 1.98
CA PRO A 312 -4.43 33.56 0.65
C PRO A 312 -3.22 34.47 0.79
N SER A 313 -2.06 34.03 0.30
CA SER A 313 -0.90 34.90 0.28
C SER A 313 -1.21 36.07 -0.66
N ASP A 314 -1.28 37.26 -0.13
CA ASP A 314 -0.98 38.43 -0.98
C ASP A 314 0.34 38.08 -1.67
N PRO A 315 0.41 38.07 -2.98
CA PRO A 315 1.70 37.94 -3.63
C PRO A 315 2.59 39.00 -3.00
N LEU A 316 3.62 38.58 -2.30
CA LEU A 316 4.58 39.35 -1.51
C LEU A 316 4.58 40.81 -1.98
N GLY A 317 4.05 41.68 -1.15
CA GLY A 317 3.59 42.98 -1.53
C GLY A 317 4.40 43.67 -2.61
N ALA A 318 3.72 44.02 -3.69
CA ALA A 318 4.34 44.86 -4.68
C ALA A 318 4.97 46.04 -3.93
N PRO A 319 6.26 46.30 -4.09
CA PRO A 319 6.81 47.53 -3.48
C PRO A 319 6.03 48.71 -3.97
N ASN A 320 5.55 49.54 -3.02
CA ASN A 320 4.88 50.80 -3.32
C ASN A 320 5.83 51.69 -4.11
#